data_be5cedf470eb928121313836fdc3ebfc
#
_entry.id   be5cedf470eb928121313836fdc3ebfc
#
_cell.length_a   1.000
_cell.length_b   1.000
_cell.length_c   1.000
_cell.angle_alpha   90.00
_cell.angle_beta   90.00
_cell.angle_gamma   90.00
#
_symmetry.space_group_name_H-M   'P 1'
#
loop_
_entity.id
_entity.type
_entity.pdbx_description
1 polymer ?
#
loop_
_entity_poly.entity_id
_entity_poly.type
_entity_poly.pdbx_seq_one_letter_code
_entity_poly.pdbx_strand_id
1 'polypeptide(L)'
;MAVKLTARQQQILDLVRSEILRTGFPPTRAEIATALGFRSPNAAEDHLKALARKGAIELTPGASRGIRLTDAGPVANLASEMPSHSLASTYIPLLVPLVGRVAAGNPILAAEHVEREVSIEPSLFTQTPDYLLRVRGLSMRDAGILDGDLLAVRKSLEARNGQIVIARLGDDVTVKRFSRQGGHIQLLPENPDFEPINVSAEDEFSLEGIAVGLIRSTPLQ
;
A
#
# COMPACT_ATOMS: atom_id res chain seq x y z
N MET A 1 -11.10 4.34 35.18
CA MET A 1 -12.25 3.42 35.43
C MET A 1 -12.44 2.55 34.19
N ALA A 2 -12.43 1.23 34.34
CA ALA A 2 -12.64 0.32 33.19
C ALA A 2 -14.07 0.48 32.67
N VAL A 3 -14.21 0.80 31.38
CA VAL A 3 -15.52 0.98 30.74
C VAL A 3 -16.16 -0.39 30.53
N LYS A 4 -17.29 -0.64 31.18
CA LYS A 4 -18.01 -1.91 31.08
C LYS A 4 -18.69 -2.03 29.72
N LEU A 5 -18.18 -2.92 28.84
CA LEU A 5 -18.76 -3.26 27.56
C LEU A 5 -19.87 -4.31 27.74
N THR A 6 -20.89 -4.28 26.89
CA THR A 6 -21.87 -5.41 26.82
C THR A 6 -21.23 -6.58 26.07
N ALA A 7 -21.74 -7.80 26.25
CA ALA A 7 -21.25 -8.99 25.56
C ALA A 7 -21.21 -8.78 24.02
N ARG A 8 -22.23 -8.10 23.47
CA ARG A 8 -22.29 -7.82 22.03
C ARG A 8 -21.25 -6.80 21.58
N GLN A 9 -20.97 -5.79 22.39
CA GLN A 9 -19.92 -4.80 22.14
C GLN A 9 -18.54 -5.44 22.21
N GLN A 10 -18.34 -6.38 23.15
CA GLN A 10 -17.10 -7.13 23.25
C GLN A 10 -16.87 -7.99 21.99
N GLN A 11 -17.89 -8.73 21.51
CA GLN A 11 -17.81 -9.52 20.28
C GLN A 11 -17.42 -8.68 19.06
N ILE A 12 -17.97 -7.46 18.93
CA ILE A 12 -17.59 -6.54 17.84
C ILE A 12 -16.14 -6.10 17.97
N LEU A 13 -15.71 -5.76 19.19
CA LEU A 13 -14.34 -5.31 19.43
C LEU A 13 -13.32 -6.43 19.14
N ASP A 14 -13.62 -7.67 19.54
CA ASP A 14 -12.79 -8.84 19.30
C ASP A 14 -12.73 -9.19 17.80
N LEU A 15 -13.85 -9.07 17.07
CA LEU A 15 -13.87 -9.21 15.61
C LEU A 15 -13.02 -8.15 14.93
N VAL A 16 -13.15 -6.88 15.32
CA VAL A 16 -12.34 -5.79 14.77
C VAL A 16 -10.84 -6.05 14.99
N ARG A 17 -10.46 -6.50 16.20
CA ARG A 17 -9.06 -6.86 16.51
C ARG A 17 -8.56 -8.02 15.67
N SER A 18 -9.34 -9.11 15.58
CA SER A 18 -8.94 -10.28 14.80
C SER A 18 -8.80 -9.97 13.31
N GLU A 19 -9.69 -9.15 12.75
CA GLU A 19 -9.59 -8.73 11.35
C GLU A 19 -8.39 -7.82 11.09
N ILE A 20 -8.10 -6.88 11.98
CA ILE A 20 -6.90 -6.04 11.88
C ILE A 20 -5.64 -6.89 11.95
N LEU A 21 -5.56 -7.87 12.86
CA LEU A 21 -4.41 -8.78 12.96
C LEU A 21 -4.26 -9.68 11.73
N ARG A 22 -5.37 -10.12 11.14
CA ARG A 22 -5.39 -11.03 9.99
C ARG A 22 -5.12 -10.32 8.65
N THR A 23 -5.68 -9.12 8.46
CA THR A 23 -5.70 -8.43 7.16
C THR A 23 -4.93 -7.12 7.14
N GLY A 24 -4.54 -6.60 8.31
CA GLY A 24 -3.99 -5.26 8.45
C GLY A 24 -5.04 -4.14 8.48
N PHE A 25 -6.33 -4.47 8.29
CA PHE A 25 -7.42 -3.48 8.18
C PHE A 25 -8.60 -3.79 9.09
N PRO A 26 -9.29 -2.74 9.60
CA PRO A 26 -10.55 -2.94 10.27
C PRO A 26 -11.62 -3.40 9.27
N PRO A 27 -12.59 -4.23 9.72
CA PRO A 27 -13.69 -4.65 8.89
C PRO A 27 -14.65 -3.47 8.60
N THR A 28 -15.34 -3.53 7.47
CA THR A 28 -16.43 -2.62 7.14
C THR A 28 -17.66 -2.90 7.98
N ARG A 29 -18.61 -1.95 8.05
CA ARG A 29 -19.91 -2.15 8.72
C ARG A 29 -20.69 -3.35 8.17
N ALA A 30 -20.60 -3.59 6.86
CA ALA A 30 -21.24 -4.73 6.20
C ALA A 30 -20.58 -6.06 6.59
N GLU A 31 -19.26 -6.12 6.63
CA GLU A 31 -18.51 -7.31 7.09
C GLU A 31 -18.83 -7.64 8.55
N ILE A 32 -18.88 -6.63 9.42
CA ILE A 32 -19.29 -6.81 10.84
C ILE A 32 -20.72 -7.34 10.92
N ALA A 33 -21.65 -6.77 10.13
CA ALA A 33 -23.04 -7.19 10.12
C ALA A 33 -23.17 -8.66 9.70
N THR A 34 -22.47 -9.06 8.65
CA THR A 34 -22.46 -10.44 8.14
C THR A 34 -21.83 -11.39 9.15
N ALA A 35 -20.66 -11.08 9.68
CA ALA A 35 -19.91 -11.96 10.59
C ALA A 35 -20.65 -12.20 11.92
N LEU A 36 -21.37 -11.20 12.42
CA LEU A 36 -22.07 -11.28 13.69
C LEU A 36 -23.60 -11.48 13.55
N GLY A 37 -24.12 -11.68 12.33
CA GLY A 37 -25.52 -11.97 12.09
C GLY A 37 -26.46 -10.79 12.39
N PHE A 38 -26.03 -9.56 12.15
CA PHE A 38 -26.93 -8.40 12.24
C PHE A 38 -27.87 -8.33 11.03
N ARG A 39 -29.07 -7.83 11.24
CA ARG A 39 -30.11 -7.69 10.19
C ARG A 39 -29.72 -6.63 9.13
N SER A 40 -28.84 -5.69 9.47
CA SER A 40 -28.40 -4.63 8.56
C SER A 40 -27.05 -4.03 9.00
N PRO A 41 -26.28 -3.39 8.09
CA PRO A 41 -25.08 -2.63 8.44
C PRO A 41 -25.34 -1.49 9.44
N ASN A 42 -26.54 -0.90 9.44
CA ASN A 42 -26.94 0.16 10.37
C ASN A 42 -27.00 -0.33 11.82
N ALA A 43 -27.44 -1.57 12.05
CA ALA A 43 -27.44 -2.16 13.37
C ALA A 43 -26.03 -2.37 13.93
N ALA A 44 -25.06 -2.71 13.07
CA ALA A 44 -23.65 -2.74 13.44
C ALA A 44 -23.11 -1.32 13.76
N GLU A 45 -23.51 -0.31 12.98
CA GLU A 45 -23.12 1.08 13.19
C GLU A 45 -23.55 1.64 14.54
N ASP A 46 -24.74 1.31 15.02
CA ASP A 46 -25.24 1.76 16.33
C ASP A 46 -24.36 1.22 17.48
N HIS A 47 -23.92 -0.03 17.37
CA HIS A 47 -22.96 -0.61 18.32
C HIS A 47 -21.57 0.02 18.21
N LEU A 48 -21.10 0.32 17.00
CA LEU A 48 -19.84 1.02 16.78
C LEU A 48 -19.87 2.44 17.37
N LYS A 49 -20.96 3.19 17.17
CA LYS A 49 -21.16 4.51 17.80
C LYS A 49 -21.16 4.42 19.33
N ALA A 50 -21.75 3.36 19.88
CA ALA A 50 -21.74 3.13 21.32
C ALA A 50 -20.33 2.77 21.85
N LEU A 51 -19.54 2.00 21.10
CA LEU A 51 -18.15 1.70 21.43
C LEU A 51 -17.27 2.96 21.35
N ALA A 52 -17.50 3.83 20.37
CA ALA A 52 -16.81 5.11 20.25
C ALA A 52 -17.12 6.06 21.42
N ARG A 53 -18.41 6.18 21.79
CA ARG A 53 -18.79 6.96 23.00
C ARG A 53 -18.18 6.45 24.29
N LYS A 54 -17.91 5.15 24.35
CA LYS A 54 -17.24 4.49 25.48
C LYS A 54 -15.70 4.59 25.39
N GLY A 55 -15.15 5.21 24.36
CA GLY A 55 -13.72 5.36 24.16
C GLY A 55 -12.98 4.06 23.82
N ALA A 56 -13.67 3.00 23.41
CA ALA A 56 -13.06 1.74 23.04
C ALA A 56 -12.55 1.72 21.58
N ILE A 57 -13.13 2.56 20.73
CA ILE A 57 -12.74 2.78 19.35
C ILE A 57 -12.89 4.26 18.97
N GLU A 58 -12.23 4.67 17.90
CA GLU A 58 -12.49 5.92 17.19
C GLU A 58 -13.11 5.63 15.82
N LEU A 59 -14.07 6.47 15.40
CA LEU A 59 -14.73 6.36 14.11
C LEU A 59 -14.39 7.57 13.24
N THR A 60 -13.87 7.32 12.04
CA THR A 60 -13.64 8.37 11.03
C THR A 60 -14.90 8.54 10.18
N PRO A 61 -15.56 9.70 10.19
CA PRO A 61 -16.75 9.95 9.39
C PRO A 61 -16.47 9.79 7.88
N GLY A 62 -17.38 9.14 7.16
CA GLY A 62 -17.28 8.96 5.71
C GLY A 62 -16.34 7.85 5.23
N ALA A 63 -15.53 7.26 6.08
CA ALA A 63 -14.64 6.18 5.72
C ALA A 63 -15.31 4.80 5.88
N SER A 64 -15.24 3.95 4.84
CA SER A 64 -15.80 2.59 4.87
C SER A 64 -15.10 1.67 5.88
N ARG A 65 -13.80 1.89 6.13
CA ARG A 65 -12.93 1.18 7.09
C ARG A 65 -12.39 2.11 8.17
N GLY A 66 -13.13 3.15 8.54
CA GLY A 66 -12.72 4.19 9.49
C GLY A 66 -12.87 3.82 10.96
N ILE A 67 -12.52 2.58 11.36
CA ILE A 67 -12.57 2.12 12.75
C ILE A 67 -11.12 2.03 13.27
N ARG A 68 -10.80 2.74 14.37
CA ARG A 68 -9.52 2.65 15.07
C ARG A 68 -9.75 2.13 16.49
N LEU A 69 -8.89 1.23 16.95
CA LEU A 69 -8.88 0.81 18.34
C LEU A 69 -8.23 1.88 19.21
N THR A 70 -8.78 2.13 20.39
CA THR A 70 -8.15 2.98 21.41
C THR A 70 -7.50 2.11 22.47
N ASP A 71 -6.37 2.54 23.03
CA ASP A 71 -5.63 1.81 24.08
C ASP A 71 -6.37 1.76 25.43
N ALA A 72 -7.55 2.34 25.54
CA ALA A 72 -8.36 2.38 26.77
C ALA A 72 -9.19 1.10 27.05
N GLY A 73 -9.05 0.02 26.24
CA GLY A 73 -9.71 -1.26 26.48
C GLY A 73 -8.94 -2.16 27.47
N PRO A 74 -9.59 -3.19 28.11
CA PRO A 74 -9.02 -4.00 29.18
C PRO A 74 -7.96 -5.01 28.71
N VAL A 75 -6.89 -4.56 28.08
CA VAL A 75 -5.67 -5.34 27.75
C VAL A 75 -4.49 -4.97 28.64
N ALA A 76 -4.72 -4.27 29.76
CA ALA A 76 -3.65 -3.88 30.68
C ALA A 76 -3.02 -5.07 31.47
N ASN A 77 -3.54 -6.28 31.38
CA ASN A 77 -3.08 -7.41 32.22
C ASN A 77 -2.31 -8.52 31.51
N LEU A 78 -1.96 -8.39 30.22
CA LEU A 78 -1.08 -9.34 29.53
C LEU A 78 0.26 -8.77 29.13
N ALA A 79 0.53 -7.50 29.46
CA ALA A 79 1.79 -6.81 29.12
C ALA A 79 2.83 -6.82 30.27
N SER A 80 2.63 -7.60 31.34
CA SER A 80 3.50 -7.54 32.52
C SER A 80 4.74 -8.44 32.45
N GLU A 81 4.98 -9.16 31.36
CA GLU A 81 6.14 -10.08 31.28
C GLU A 81 6.96 -9.97 29.98
N MET A 82 6.92 -8.86 29.27
CA MET A 82 7.89 -8.62 28.19
C MET A 82 8.70 -7.35 28.45
N PRO A 83 10.03 -7.36 28.24
CA PRO A 83 10.89 -6.21 28.56
C PRO A 83 10.48 -5.01 27.72
N SER A 84 10.31 -3.89 28.41
CA SER A 84 9.94 -2.59 27.89
C SER A 84 10.91 -2.11 26.80
N HIS A 85 10.62 -2.37 25.55
CA HIS A 85 11.07 -1.52 24.46
C HIS A 85 9.90 -0.62 24.07
N SER A 86 9.82 0.48 24.82
CA SER A 86 8.97 1.61 24.54
C SER A 86 9.29 2.18 23.15
N LEU A 87 8.50 1.82 22.17
CA LEU A 87 8.22 2.62 20.96
C LEU A 87 6.78 2.30 20.55
N ALA A 88 5.81 2.80 21.31
CA ALA A 88 4.46 3.01 20.79
C ALA A 88 4.51 4.19 19.81
N SER A 89 5.24 4.02 18.72
CA SER A 89 5.06 4.83 17.52
C SER A 89 3.67 4.49 17.00
N THR A 90 2.81 5.46 16.91
CA THR A 90 1.46 5.32 16.34
C THR A 90 1.64 4.89 14.88
N TYR A 91 1.69 3.57 14.67
CA TYR A 91 1.87 2.99 13.36
C TYR A 91 0.61 3.26 12.53
N ILE A 92 0.70 4.20 11.60
CA ILE A 92 -0.32 4.42 10.58
C ILE A 92 0.20 3.77 9.30
N PRO A 93 -0.26 2.57 8.96
CA PRO A 93 0.16 1.93 7.71
C PRO A 93 -0.27 2.80 6.54
N LEU A 94 0.61 2.98 5.59
CA LEU A 94 0.31 3.64 4.33
C LEU A 94 -0.34 2.63 3.39
N LEU A 95 -1.56 2.94 2.93
CA LEU A 95 -2.22 2.21 1.86
C LEU A 95 -1.77 2.76 0.53
N VAL A 96 -1.20 1.89 -0.30
CA VAL A 96 -0.80 2.23 -1.66
C VAL A 96 -1.44 1.28 -2.67
N PRO A 97 -1.90 1.78 -3.82
CA PRO A 97 -2.41 0.92 -4.89
C PRO A 97 -1.29 0.07 -5.48
N LEU A 98 -1.56 -1.22 -5.68
CA LEU A 98 -0.73 -2.12 -6.47
C LEU A 98 -1.23 -2.09 -7.91
N VAL A 99 -0.39 -1.57 -8.79
CA VAL A 99 -0.61 -1.54 -10.24
C VAL A 99 -0.05 -2.83 -10.86
N GLY A 100 -0.89 -3.53 -11.57
CA GLY A 100 -0.53 -4.75 -12.27
C GLY A 100 -0.19 -4.51 -13.73
N ARG A 101 -1.15 -4.82 -14.61
CA ARG A 101 -1.02 -4.57 -16.05
C ARG A 101 -1.51 -3.16 -16.36
N VAL A 102 -0.71 -2.36 -17.02
CA VAL A 102 -1.11 -1.03 -17.52
C VAL A 102 -1.64 -1.21 -18.94
N ALA A 103 -2.89 -0.78 -19.17
CA ALA A 103 -3.46 -0.76 -20.51
C ALA A 103 -3.04 0.51 -21.25
N ALA A 104 -3.00 0.42 -22.57
CA ALA A 104 -2.70 1.52 -23.48
C ALA A 104 -3.63 2.70 -23.28
N GLY A 105 -3.12 3.93 -23.42
CA GLY A 105 -3.90 5.16 -23.43
C GLY A 105 -4.43 5.66 -22.09
N ASN A 106 -4.34 4.88 -21.00
CA ASN A 106 -4.88 5.26 -19.70
C ASN A 106 -3.79 5.64 -18.67
N PRO A 107 -4.08 6.57 -17.74
CA PRO A 107 -3.14 6.90 -16.65
C PRO A 107 -2.77 5.66 -15.85
N ILE A 108 -1.52 5.59 -15.36
CA ILE A 108 -1.01 4.42 -14.64
C ILE A 108 -1.85 4.04 -13.40
N LEU A 109 -2.46 5.01 -12.74
CA LEU A 109 -3.34 4.81 -11.59
C LEU A 109 -4.83 4.77 -11.96
N ALA A 110 -5.18 4.51 -13.22
CA ALA A 110 -6.56 4.22 -13.56
C ALA A 110 -7.06 3.00 -12.77
N ALA A 111 -8.33 3.04 -12.34
CA ALA A 111 -8.91 2.01 -11.46
C ALA A 111 -8.77 0.58 -12.03
N GLU A 112 -8.80 0.45 -13.36
CA GLU A 112 -8.66 -0.82 -14.08
C GLU A 112 -7.25 -1.41 -14.01
N HIS A 113 -6.23 -0.61 -13.68
CA HIS A 113 -4.85 -1.06 -13.51
C HIS A 113 -4.54 -1.47 -12.06
N VAL A 114 -5.39 -1.07 -11.11
CA VAL A 114 -5.18 -1.36 -9.69
C VAL A 114 -5.71 -2.77 -9.38
N GLU A 115 -4.78 -3.69 -9.06
CA GLU A 115 -5.13 -5.05 -8.64
C GLU A 115 -5.75 -5.06 -7.23
N ARG A 116 -5.18 -4.29 -6.32
CA ARG A 116 -5.58 -4.17 -4.92
C ARG A 116 -4.83 -3.04 -4.22
N GLU A 117 -5.25 -2.66 -3.03
CA GLU A 117 -4.46 -1.83 -2.12
C GLU A 117 -3.56 -2.71 -1.24
N VAL A 118 -2.35 -2.23 -0.97
CA VAL A 118 -1.36 -2.88 -0.12
C VAL A 118 -0.99 -1.96 1.03
N SER A 119 -1.01 -2.52 2.24
CA SER A 119 -0.54 -1.82 3.43
C SER A 119 0.98 -1.95 3.53
N ILE A 120 1.68 -0.84 3.57
CA ILE A 120 3.13 -0.80 3.72
C ILE A 120 3.54 0.07 4.91
N GLU A 121 4.72 -0.23 5.46
CA GLU A 121 5.36 0.59 6.48
C GLU A 121 6.14 1.73 5.81
N PRO A 122 5.75 3.02 5.98
CA PRO A 122 6.45 4.13 5.34
C PRO A 122 7.91 4.26 5.73
N SER A 123 8.27 3.88 6.96
CA SER A 123 9.63 3.99 7.49
C SER A 123 10.64 3.06 6.81
N LEU A 124 10.17 2.05 6.06
CA LEU A 124 11.02 1.18 5.24
C LEU A 124 11.59 1.89 4.01
N PHE A 125 11.04 3.05 3.65
CA PHE A 125 11.42 3.78 2.45
C PHE A 125 12.02 5.14 2.82
N THR A 126 13.11 5.52 2.15
CA THR A 126 13.69 6.87 2.28
C THR A 126 12.80 7.96 1.71
N GLN A 127 11.92 7.59 0.79
CA GLN A 127 10.90 8.44 0.19
C GLN A 127 9.60 7.64 0.12
N THR A 128 8.51 8.22 0.61
CA THR A 128 7.20 7.59 0.62
C THR A 128 6.74 7.28 -0.81
N PRO A 129 6.42 6.03 -1.14
CA PRO A 129 5.89 5.68 -2.44
C PRO A 129 4.41 6.09 -2.57
N ASP A 130 4.01 6.43 -3.79
CA ASP A 130 2.61 6.73 -4.14
C ASP A 130 1.87 5.48 -4.63
N TYR A 131 2.59 4.50 -5.17
CA TYR A 131 2.04 3.22 -5.63
C TYR A 131 3.11 2.13 -5.69
N LEU A 132 2.68 0.88 -5.79
CA LEU A 132 3.50 -0.27 -6.13
C LEU A 132 3.23 -0.68 -7.57
N LEU A 133 4.28 -1.01 -8.33
CA LEU A 133 4.19 -1.53 -9.68
C LEU A 133 4.69 -2.98 -9.70
N ARG A 134 3.89 -3.89 -10.25
CA ARG A 134 4.35 -5.27 -10.47
C ARG A 134 5.27 -5.31 -11.70
N VAL A 135 6.53 -5.64 -11.45
CA VAL A 135 7.55 -5.79 -12.50
C VAL A 135 7.22 -6.98 -13.39
N ARG A 136 7.43 -6.80 -14.69
CA ARG A 136 7.34 -7.87 -15.68
C ARG A 136 8.59 -7.89 -16.55
N GLY A 137 9.06 -9.11 -16.79
CA GLY A 137 10.26 -9.36 -17.59
C GLY A 137 11.57 -9.13 -16.83
N LEU A 138 12.66 -9.24 -17.56
CA LEU A 138 14.02 -9.35 -17.02
C LEU A 138 14.94 -8.19 -17.43
N SER A 139 14.41 -7.13 -18.01
CA SER A 139 15.23 -6.03 -18.54
C SER A 139 16.03 -5.26 -17.47
N MET A 140 15.71 -5.45 -16.19
CA MET A 140 16.36 -4.80 -15.04
C MET A 140 17.01 -5.82 -14.08
N ARG A 141 17.27 -7.04 -14.55
CA ARG A 141 17.79 -8.17 -13.75
C ARG A 141 19.10 -7.84 -13.04
N ASP A 142 20.03 -7.19 -13.71
CA ASP A 142 21.36 -6.92 -13.17
C ASP A 142 21.37 -5.73 -12.20
N ALA A 143 20.27 -4.96 -12.14
CA ALA A 143 19.96 -4.02 -11.06
C ALA A 143 19.27 -4.69 -9.87
N GLY A 144 19.11 -6.02 -9.89
CA GLY A 144 18.45 -6.78 -8.83
C GLY A 144 16.92 -6.73 -8.86
N ILE A 145 16.30 -6.23 -9.94
CA ILE A 145 14.85 -6.16 -10.12
C ILE A 145 14.43 -7.32 -11.02
N LEU A 146 13.64 -8.23 -10.49
CA LEU A 146 13.24 -9.47 -11.16
C LEU A 146 11.75 -9.47 -11.53
N ASP A 147 11.38 -10.38 -12.41
CA ASP A 147 9.98 -10.62 -12.74
C ASP A 147 9.15 -10.97 -11.51
N GLY A 148 7.97 -10.35 -11.37
CA GLY A 148 7.09 -10.53 -10.23
C GLY A 148 7.37 -9.64 -9.01
N ASP A 149 8.51 -8.96 -8.95
CA ASP A 149 8.81 -8.00 -7.88
C ASP A 149 7.77 -6.86 -7.82
N LEU A 150 7.62 -6.26 -6.64
CA LEU A 150 6.82 -5.06 -6.44
C LEU A 150 7.76 -3.86 -6.29
N LEU A 151 7.81 -3.02 -7.30
CA LEU A 151 8.61 -1.80 -7.29
C LEU A 151 7.81 -0.69 -6.59
N ALA A 152 8.35 -0.14 -5.52
CA ALA A 152 7.79 1.01 -4.83
C ALA A 152 8.15 2.28 -5.61
N VAL A 153 7.13 3.03 -6.03
CA VAL A 153 7.28 4.15 -6.97
C VAL A 153 6.72 5.41 -6.36
N ARG A 154 7.50 6.49 -6.43
CA ARG A 154 7.05 7.85 -6.18
C ARG A 154 6.77 8.55 -7.51
N LYS A 155 5.59 9.14 -7.65
CA LYS A 155 5.22 9.93 -8.84
C LYS A 155 6.21 11.07 -9.05
N SER A 156 6.68 11.21 -10.27
CA SER A 156 7.56 12.31 -10.67
C SER A 156 7.53 12.48 -12.19
N LEU A 157 7.46 13.71 -12.64
CA LEU A 157 7.60 14.06 -14.06
C LEU A 157 9.05 14.34 -14.44
N GLU A 158 9.96 14.32 -13.46
CA GLU A 158 11.39 14.57 -13.66
C GLU A 158 12.22 13.46 -13.04
N ALA A 159 13.37 13.19 -13.67
CA ALA A 159 14.34 12.23 -13.15
C ALA A 159 15.78 12.74 -13.35
N ARG A 160 16.68 12.25 -12.50
CA ARG A 160 18.13 12.48 -12.61
C ARG A 160 18.80 11.28 -13.26
N ASN A 161 19.93 11.52 -13.93
CA ASN A 161 20.73 10.44 -14.50
C ASN A 161 21.06 9.37 -13.45
N GLY A 162 20.91 8.12 -13.84
CA GLY A 162 21.15 6.97 -13.00
C GLY A 162 19.94 6.50 -12.15
N GLN A 163 18.87 7.27 -12.05
CA GLN A 163 17.66 6.80 -11.36
C GLN A 163 16.93 5.75 -12.18
N ILE A 164 16.32 4.78 -11.48
CA ILE A 164 15.41 3.84 -12.10
C ILE A 164 14.04 4.50 -12.16
N VAL A 165 13.47 4.54 -13.35
CA VAL A 165 12.23 5.24 -13.66
C VAL A 165 11.18 4.30 -14.21
N ILE A 166 9.94 4.69 -14.04
CA ILE A 166 8.79 4.17 -14.77
C ILE A 166 8.52 5.18 -15.88
N ALA A 167 8.71 4.75 -17.10
CA ALA A 167 8.54 5.56 -18.29
C ALA A 167 7.41 5.02 -19.16
N ARG A 168 6.66 5.93 -19.76
CA ARG A 168 5.67 5.63 -20.78
C ARG A 168 6.20 6.08 -22.12
N LEU A 169 6.08 5.23 -23.13
CA LEU A 169 6.37 5.49 -24.54
C LEU A 169 5.15 5.09 -25.35
N GLY A 170 4.38 6.06 -25.80
CA GLY A 170 3.06 5.80 -26.36
C GLY A 170 2.21 4.99 -25.36
N ASP A 171 1.80 3.82 -25.78
CA ASP A 171 0.97 2.91 -24.96
C ASP A 171 1.76 2.02 -24.00
N ASP A 172 3.06 1.92 -24.15
CA ASP A 172 3.89 1.00 -23.38
C ASP A 172 4.47 1.65 -22.13
N VAL A 173 4.38 0.94 -21.00
CA VAL A 173 5.03 1.32 -19.75
C VAL A 173 6.21 0.39 -19.48
N THR A 174 7.37 1.00 -19.20
CA THR A 174 8.61 0.26 -18.98
C THR A 174 9.37 0.76 -17.77
N VAL A 175 10.18 -0.13 -17.16
CA VAL A 175 11.12 0.18 -16.08
C VAL A 175 12.53 0.16 -16.66
N LYS A 176 13.26 1.28 -16.55
CA LYS A 176 14.63 1.43 -17.09
C LYS A 176 15.45 2.38 -16.22
N ARG A 177 16.76 2.38 -16.42
CA ARG A 177 17.63 3.42 -15.88
C ARG A 177 17.59 4.64 -16.78
N PHE A 178 17.32 5.79 -16.19
CA PHE A 178 17.23 7.06 -16.90
C PHE A 178 18.62 7.64 -17.18
N SER A 179 18.86 8.06 -18.40
CA SER A 179 20.02 8.82 -18.82
C SER A 179 19.61 9.98 -19.71
N ARG A 180 20.12 11.17 -19.43
CA ARG A 180 19.97 12.38 -20.27
C ARG A 180 21.34 13.00 -20.50
N GLN A 181 21.76 13.10 -21.76
CA GLN A 181 23.02 13.71 -22.16
C GLN A 181 22.76 14.64 -23.35
N GLY A 182 23.16 15.93 -23.23
CA GLY A 182 23.03 16.91 -24.31
C GLY A 182 21.59 17.07 -24.85
N GLY A 183 20.56 16.84 -24.01
CA GLY A 183 19.16 16.89 -24.41
C GLY A 183 18.60 15.55 -24.93
N HIS A 184 19.43 14.57 -25.24
CA HIS A 184 18.99 13.22 -25.63
C HIS A 184 18.66 12.38 -24.41
N ILE A 185 17.48 11.76 -24.42
CA ILE A 185 17.02 10.83 -23.36
C ILE A 185 17.24 9.41 -23.84
N GLN A 186 17.84 8.61 -22.98
CA GLN A 186 17.97 7.16 -23.16
C GLN A 186 17.39 6.44 -21.93
N LEU A 187 16.67 5.39 -22.19
CA LEU A 187 16.16 4.45 -21.18
C LEU A 187 17.01 3.17 -21.27
N LEU A 188 17.91 3.01 -20.33
CA LEU A 188 18.90 1.95 -20.32
C LEU A 188 18.39 0.72 -19.58
N PRO A 189 18.42 -0.47 -20.20
CA PRO A 189 18.17 -1.71 -19.47
C PRO A 189 19.36 -2.04 -18.56
N GLU A 190 19.13 -2.85 -17.56
CA GLU A 190 20.14 -3.48 -16.71
C GLU A 190 20.16 -4.99 -16.99
N ASN A 191 20.29 -5.34 -18.27
CA ASN A 191 20.43 -6.69 -18.77
C ASN A 191 20.95 -6.60 -20.22
N PRO A 192 22.10 -7.24 -20.55
CA PRO A 192 22.70 -7.17 -21.87
C PRO A 192 21.86 -7.80 -22.99
N ASP A 193 20.86 -8.61 -22.65
CA ASP A 193 19.94 -9.21 -23.62
C ASP A 193 18.90 -8.21 -24.17
N PHE A 194 18.91 -6.96 -23.67
CA PHE A 194 17.97 -5.90 -24.06
C PHE A 194 18.72 -4.67 -24.55
N GLU A 195 18.20 -4.04 -25.61
CA GLU A 195 18.77 -2.83 -26.19
C GLU A 195 18.30 -1.55 -25.46
N PRO A 196 19.14 -0.51 -25.36
CA PRO A 196 18.74 0.80 -24.91
C PRO A 196 17.65 1.41 -25.79
N ILE A 197 16.68 2.08 -25.18
CA ILE A 197 15.62 2.81 -25.90
C ILE A 197 16.05 4.29 -25.98
N ASN A 198 16.26 4.77 -27.21
CA ASN A 198 16.51 6.19 -27.46
C ASN A 198 15.16 6.89 -27.63
N VAL A 199 14.92 7.91 -26.81
CA VAL A 199 13.68 8.70 -26.88
C VAL A 199 13.92 9.86 -27.84
N SER A 200 13.16 9.91 -28.92
CA SER A 200 13.16 10.99 -29.90
C SER A 200 12.21 12.12 -29.51
N ALA A 201 12.30 13.26 -30.18
CA ALA A 201 11.37 14.37 -29.96
C ALA A 201 9.94 14.10 -30.49
N GLU A 202 9.80 13.06 -31.31
CA GLU A 202 8.54 12.66 -31.94
C GLU A 202 7.80 11.60 -31.08
N ASP A 203 8.51 10.99 -30.10
CA ASP A 203 7.93 9.97 -29.26
C ASP A 203 7.00 10.59 -28.20
N GLU A 204 5.83 10.01 -28.01
CA GLU A 204 4.96 10.30 -26.87
C GLU A 204 5.58 9.74 -25.59
N PHE A 205 6.52 10.51 -25.01
CA PHE A 205 7.25 10.12 -23.83
C PHE A 205 6.79 10.86 -22.59
N SER A 206 6.56 10.14 -21.50
CA SER A 206 6.35 10.71 -20.17
C SER A 206 7.00 9.88 -19.08
N LEU A 207 7.38 10.54 -17.97
CA LEU A 207 7.79 9.87 -16.76
C LEU A 207 6.55 9.71 -15.85
N GLU A 208 6.31 8.48 -15.40
CA GLU A 208 5.21 8.13 -14.49
C GLU A 208 5.71 8.09 -13.04
N GLY A 209 7.03 7.99 -12.83
CA GLY A 209 7.61 8.00 -11.49
C GLY A 209 9.04 7.51 -11.41
N ILE A 210 9.56 7.54 -10.18
CA ILE A 210 10.91 7.12 -9.80
C ILE A 210 10.78 5.95 -8.82
N ALA A 211 11.57 4.89 -9.02
CA ALA A 211 11.67 3.79 -8.08
C ALA A 211 12.34 4.26 -6.78
N VAL A 212 11.71 4.01 -5.65
CA VAL A 212 12.18 4.40 -4.30
C VAL A 212 12.39 3.20 -3.38
N GLY A 213 12.05 2.00 -3.84
CA GLY A 213 12.26 0.75 -3.12
C GLY A 213 11.76 -0.47 -3.89
N LEU A 214 12.04 -1.64 -3.33
CA LEU A 214 11.66 -2.93 -3.90
C LEU A 214 11.13 -3.83 -2.79
N ILE A 215 10.03 -4.52 -3.07
CA ILE A 215 9.48 -5.57 -2.20
C ILE A 215 9.48 -6.87 -2.99
N ARG A 216 10.14 -7.89 -2.45
CA ARG A 216 10.15 -9.24 -3.01
C ARG A 216 9.53 -10.21 -2.02
N SER A 217 8.53 -10.94 -2.48
CA SER A 217 7.88 -12.01 -1.74
C SER A 217 8.08 -13.33 -2.48
N THR A 218 9.32 -13.82 -2.46
CA THR A 218 9.65 -15.14 -3.03
C THR A 218 9.81 -16.12 -1.88
N PRO A 219 9.21 -17.34 -1.94
CA PRO A 219 9.50 -18.38 -0.97
C PRO A 219 11.00 -18.68 -1.01
N LEU A 220 11.64 -18.68 0.15
CA LEU A 220 13.02 -19.18 0.29
C LEU A 220 12.97 -20.68 0.05
N GLN A 221 13.67 -21.16 -0.97
CA GLN A 221 13.87 -22.58 -1.25
C GLN A 221 15.09 -23.06 -0.51
#